data_8c61bfda0af56123eae379002b5c3819
#
_entry.id   8c61bfda0af56123eae379002b5c3819
#
_cell.length_a   1.000
_cell.length_b   1.000
_cell.length_c   1.000
_cell.angle_alpha   90.00
_cell.angle_beta   90.00
_cell.angle_gamma   90.00
#
_symmetry.space_group_name_H-M   'P 1'
#
loop_
_entity.id
_entity.type
_entity.pdbx_description
1 polymer ?
#
loop_
_entity_poly.entity_id
_entity_poly.type
_entity_poly.pdbx_seq_one_letter_code
_entity_poly.pdbx_strand_id
1 'polypeptide(L)'
;MEIGLTHYLIVAAILFTLGIFGIFLNRKNVIVILMSIELMLLAVNINLVAFSTHLGDLVGQVFALLVLTVAAGEAAIGLAILVVYFRNRGSIAVEDINALKG
;
A
#
# COMPACT_ATOMS: atom_id res chain seq x y z
N MET A 1 -26.52 -16.04 7.03
CA MET A 1 -26.15 -14.64 6.66
C MET A 1 -25.48 -14.67 5.30
N GLU A 2 -26.00 -13.93 4.36
CA GLU A 2 -25.39 -13.84 3.04
C GLU A 2 -24.36 -12.69 3.00
N ILE A 3 -23.21 -12.99 2.42
CA ILE A 3 -22.20 -11.99 2.17
C ILE A 3 -22.46 -11.40 0.80
N GLY A 4 -22.83 -10.13 0.75
CA GLY A 4 -23.15 -9.43 -0.48
C GLY A 4 -22.20 -8.29 -0.77
N LEU A 5 -22.51 -7.52 -1.80
CA LEU A 5 -21.72 -6.37 -2.24
C LEU A 5 -21.43 -5.40 -1.09
N THR A 6 -22.44 -5.12 -0.27
CA THR A 6 -22.28 -4.15 0.84
C THR A 6 -21.19 -4.57 1.81
N HIS A 7 -21.07 -5.87 2.09
CA HIS A 7 -20.03 -6.37 2.99
C HIS A 7 -18.63 -6.10 2.44
N TYR A 8 -18.42 -6.35 1.15
CA TYR A 8 -17.13 -6.09 0.51
C TYR A 8 -16.81 -4.60 0.47
N LEU A 9 -17.80 -3.77 0.19
CA LEU A 9 -17.60 -2.31 0.17
C LEU A 9 -17.24 -1.78 1.56
N ILE A 10 -17.84 -2.31 2.61
CA ILE A 10 -17.52 -1.93 3.99
C ILE A 10 -16.09 -2.31 4.33
N VAL A 11 -15.67 -3.54 4.01
CA VAL A 11 -14.31 -3.99 4.25
C VAL A 11 -13.32 -3.10 3.49
N ALA A 12 -13.60 -2.81 2.23
CA ALA A 12 -12.75 -1.95 1.42
C ALA A 12 -12.65 -0.54 2.02
N ALA A 13 -13.77 0.01 2.49
CA ALA A 13 -13.79 1.34 3.11
C ALA A 13 -12.95 1.36 4.38
N ILE A 14 -13.04 0.32 5.20
CA ILE A 14 -12.24 0.19 6.42
C ILE A 14 -10.75 0.12 6.08
N LEU A 15 -10.38 -0.73 5.13
CA LEU A 15 -8.97 -0.88 4.73
C LEU A 15 -8.41 0.40 4.14
N PHE A 16 -9.18 1.08 3.30
CA PHE A 16 -8.77 2.34 2.71
C PHE A 16 -8.54 3.40 3.79
N THR A 17 -9.47 3.49 4.74
CA THR A 17 -9.37 4.42 5.86
C THR A 17 -8.15 4.13 6.73
N LEU A 18 -7.88 2.86 7.02
CA LEU A 18 -6.68 2.46 7.75
C LEU A 18 -5.41 2.85 7.00
N GLY A 19 -5.42 2.72 5.67
CA GLY A 19 -4.30 3.17 4.84
C GLY A 19 -4.06 4.67 4.96
N ILE A 20 -5.13 5.45 4.91
CA ILE A 20 -5.05 6.91 5.07
C ILE A 20 -4.45 7.27 6.43
N PHE A 21 -4.96 6.67 7.51
CA PHE A 21 -4.44 6.92 8.85
C PHE A 21 -2.97 6.49 8.98
N GLY A 22 -2.62 5.37 8.35
CA GLY A 22 -1.24 4.92 8.35
C GLY A 22 -0.29 5.96 7.78
N ILE A 23 -0.68 6.62 6.68
CA ILE A 23 0.13 7.67 6.07
C ILE A 23 0.24 8.87 6.99
N PHE A 24 -0.89 9.37 7.51
CA PHE A 24 -0.89 10.61 8.29
C PHE A 24 -0.24 10.45 9.65
N LEU A 25 -0.41 9.30 10.32
CA LEU A 25 0.14 9.08 11.65
C LEU A 25 1.63 8.71 11.63
N ASN A 26 2.14 8.23 10.49
CA ASN A 26 3.51 7.71 10.38
C ASN A 26 4.28 8.34 9.23
N ARG A 27 4.14 9.65 9.06
CA ARG A 27 4.71 10.37 7.93
C ARG A 27 6.22 10.23 7.77
N LYS A 28 6.92 9.91 8.85
CA LYS A 28 8.38 9.77 8.83
C LYS A 28 8.85 8.34 8.63
N ASN A 29 7.93 7.37 8.65
CA ASN A 29 8.29 5.98 8.47
C ASN A 29 7.93 5.53 7.06
N VAL A 30 8.96 5.45 6.21
CA VAL A 30 8.78 5.13 4.79
C VAL A 30 8.17 3.75 4.59
N ILE A 31 8.54 2.78 5.43
CA ILE A 31 8.00 1.41 5.34
C ILE A 31 6.50 1.43 5.63
N VAL A 32 6.08 2.14 6.67
CA VAL A 32 4.65 2.23 7.02
C VAL A 32 3.86 2.97 5.94
N ILE A 33 4.44 4.01 5.35
CA ILE A 33 3.80 4.73 4.24
C ILE A 33 3.61 3.79 3.05
N LEU A 34 4.62 3.02 2.69
CA LEU A 34 4.53 2.06 1.59
C LEU A 34 3.45 1.00 1.87
N MET A 35 3.44 0.44 3.06
CA MET A 35 2.42 -0.54 3.46
C MET A 35 1.03 0.06 3.44
N SER A 36 0.89 1.32 3.84
CA SER A 36 -0.39 2.03 3.84
C SER A 36 -0.92 2.23 2.43
N ILE A 37 -0.05 2.60 1.50
CA ILE A 37 -0.40 2.73 0.08
C ILE A 37 -0.86 1.37 -0.48
N GLU A 38 -0.14 0.30 -0.16
CA GLU A 38 -0.52 -1.05 -0.59
C GLU A 38 -1.89 -1.46 -0.04
N LEU A 39 -2.19 -1.07 1.20
CA LEU A 39 -3.49 -1.33 1.81
C LEU A 39 -4.61 -0.59 1.07
N MET A 40 -4.35 0.66 0.66
CA MET A 40 -5.31 1.44 -0.12
C MET A 40 -5.54 0.83 -1.51
N LEU A 41 -4.48 0.35 -2.15
CA LEU A 41 -4.59 -0.34 -3.44
C LEU A 41 -5.38 -1.65 -3.32
N LEU A 42 -5.16 -2.39 -2.23
CA LEU A 42 -5.95 -3.59 -1.94
C LEU A 42 -7.44 -3.24 -1.81
N ALA A 43 -7.75 -2.15 -1.11
CA ALA A 43 -9.14 -1.70 -0.95
C ALA A 43 -9.78 -1.39 -2.31
N VAL A 44 -9.06 -0.71 -3.19
CA VAL A 44 -9.52 -0.43 -4.55
C VAL A 44 -9.78 -1.74 -5.31
N ASN A 45 -8.88 -2.70 -5.19
CA ASN A 45 -9.02 -3.99 -5.86
C ASN A 45 -10.23 -4.78 -5.35
N ILE A 46 -10.48 -4.75 -4.04
CA ILE A 46 -11.67 -5.39 -3.47
C ILE A 46 -12.92 -4.79 -4.10
N ASN A 47 -12.98 -3.47 -4.25
CA ASN A 47 -14.11 -2.81 -4.89
C ASN A 47 -14.26 -3.21 -6.35
N LEU A 48 -13.17 -3.24 -7.11
CA LEU A 48 -13.21 -3.63 -8.53
C LEU A 48 -13.74 -5.04 -8.71
N VAL A 49 -13.27 -5.98 -7.92
CA VAL A 49 -13.71 -7.37 -7.99
C VAL A 49 -15.15 -7.51 -7.51
N ALA A 50 -15.51 -6.83 -6.43
CA ALA A 50 -16.87 -6.88 -5.88
C ALA A 50 -17.89 -6.33 -6.87
N PHE A 51 -17.63 -5.19 -7.49
CA PHE A 51 -18.50 -4.62 -8.51
C PHE A 51 -18.57 -5.51 -9.75
N SER A 52 -17.44 -6.05 -10.19
CA SER A 52 -17.38 -6.96 -11.33
C SER A 52 -18.27 -8.19 -11.10
N THR A 53 -18.16 -8.80 -9.94
CA THR A 53 -18.96 -9.97 -9.58
C THR A 53 -20.44 -9.60 -9.47
N HIS A 54 -20.76 -8.48 -8.87
CA HIS A 54 -22.14 -8.05 -8.69
C HIS A 54 -22.83 -7.76 -10.02
N LEU A 55 -22.11 -7.12 -10.95
CA LEU A 55 -22.65 -6.77 -12.27
C LEU A 55 -22.57 -7.92 -13.28
N GLY A 56 -21.87 -8.99 -12.94
CA GLY A 56 -21.65 -10.10 -13.87
C GLY A 56 -20.76 -9.72 -15.06
N ASP A 57 -19.85 -8.76 -14.89
CA ASP A 57 -18.98 -8.21 -15.92
C ASP A 57 -17.52 -8.42 -15.53
N LEU A 58 -16.72 -8.96 -16.43
CA LEU A 58 -15.30 -9.24 -16.17
C LEU A 58 -14.41 -8.01 -16.19
N VAL A 59 -14.90 -6.86 -16.64
CA VAL A 59 -14.11 -5.64 -16.80
C VAL A 59 -13.42 -5.26 -15.48
N GLY A 60 -14.15 -5.30 -14.35
CA GLY A 60 -13.58 -4.98 -13.05
C GLY A 60 -12.47 -5.93 -12.64
N GLN A 61 -12.58 -7.21 -13.00
CA GLN A 61 -11.53 -8.19 -12.71
C GLN A 61 -10.28 -7.95 -13.54
N VAL A 62 -10.44 -7.55 -14.80
CA VAL A 62 -9.31 -7.19 -15.66
C VAL A 62 -8.59 -5.96 -15.09
N PHE A 63 -9.33 -4.92 -14.70
CA PHE A 63 -8.73 -3.76 -14.05
C PHE A 63 -8.03 -4.10 -12.74
N ALA A 64 -8.61 -5.02 -11.95
CA ALA A 64 -7.98 -5.50 -10.72
C ALA A 64 -6.62 -6.16 -11.00
N LEU A 65 -6.53 -6.94 -12.06
CA LEU A 65 -5.26 -7.55 -12.48
C LEU A 65 -4.24 -6.49 -12.89
N LEU A 66 -4.68 -5.44 -13.60
CA LEU A 66 -3.80 -4.33 -13.97
C LEU A 66 -3.30 -3.59 -12.73
N VAL A 67 -4.18 -3.32 -11.77
CA VAL A 67 -3.79 -2.67 -10.51
C VAL A 67 -2.80 -3.54 -9.73
N LEU A 68 -3.03 -4.86 -9.68
CA LEU A 68 -2.09 -5.79 -9.04
C LEU A 68 -0.73 -5.76 -9.70
N THR A 69 -0.69 -5.69 -11.04
CA THR A 69 0.56 -5.62 -11.79
C THR A 69 1.32 -4.34 -11.45
N VAL A 70 0.63 -3.21 -11.43
CA VAL A 70 1.21 -1.92 -11.05
C VAL A 70 1.68 -1.96 -9.59
N ALA A 71 0.87 -2.50 -8.69
CA ALA A 71 1.22 -2.60 -7.27
C ALA A 71 2.46 -3.48 -7.06
N ALA A 72 2.56 -4.59 -7.79
CA ALA A 72 3.74 -5.46 -7.73
C ALA A 72 4.99 -4.72 -8.21
N GLY A 73 4.87 -3.94 -9.30
CA GLY A 73 5.97 -3.11 -9.79
C GLY A 73 6.37 -2.04 -8.78
N GLU A 74 5.41 -1.37 -8.20
CA GLU A 74 5.65 -0.36 -7.16
C GLU A 74 6.33 -0.97 -5.94
N ALA A 75 5.87 -2.13 -5.48
CA ALA A 75 6.45 -2.82 -4.34
C ALA A 75 7.90 -3.22 -4.62
N ALA A 76 8.19 -3.73 -5.82
CA ALA A 76 9.54 -4.11 -6.21
C ALA A 76 10.47 -2.91 -6.23
N ILE A 77 10.04 -1.82 -6.86
CA ILE A 77 10.82 -0.57 -6.92
C ILE A 77 10.97 0.02 -5.52
N GLY A 78 9.88 0.04 -4.75
CA GLY A 78 9.87 0.57 -3.39
C GLY A 78 10.83 -0.19 -2.48
N LEU A 79 10.85 -1.52 -2.57
CA LEU A 79 11.80 -2.33 -1.81
C LEU A 79 13.23 -2.07 -2.22
N ALA A 80 13.48 -1.92 -3.53
CA ALA A 80 14.82 -1.60 -4.02
C ALA A 80 15.29 -0.24 -3.48
N ILE A 81 14.42 0.75 -3.51
CA ILE A 81 14.71 2.08 -2.97
C ILE A 81 14.98 2.00 -1.46
N LEU A 82 14.17 1.24 -0.73
CA LEU A 82 14.33 1.08 0.71
C LEU A 82 15.66 0.42 1.06
N VAL A 83 16.07 -0.60 0.31
CA VAL A 83 17.36 -1.25 0.53
C VAL A 83 18.50 -0.25 0.36
N VAL A 84 18.48 0.52 -0.72
CA VAL A 84 19.50 1.55 -0.95
C VAL A 84 19.44 2.63 0.12
N TYR A 85 18.24 3.07 0.47
CA TYR A 85 18.04 4.08 1.51
C TYR A 85 18.63 3.65 2.86
N PHE A 86 18.33 2.43 3.29
CA PHE A 86 18.83 1.95 4.57
C PHE A 86 20.35 1.75 4.57
N ARG A 87 20.93 1.35 3.46
CA ARG A 87 22.39 1.27 3.33
C ARG A 87 23.03 2.64 3.49
N ASN A 88 22.50 3.62 2.79
CA ASN A 88 22.99 5.00 2.87
C ASN A 88 22.71 5.61 4.24
N ARG A 89 21.54 5.32 4.79
CA ARG A 89 21.16 5.82 6.12
C ARG A 89 22.09 5.28 7.20
N GLY A 90 22.50 4.02 7.08
CA GLY A 90 23.46 3.43 8.01
C GLY A 90 24.77 4.22 8.02
N SER A 91 25.30 4.55 6.82
CA SER A 91 26.51 5.33 6.68
C SER A 91 26.31 6.76 7.20
N ILE A 92 25.21 7.40 6.85
CA ILE A 92 24.89 8.76 7.30
C ILE A 92 24.74 8.80 8.81
N ALA A 93 24.08 7.81 9.40
CA ALA A 93 23.89 7.76 10.85
C ALA A 93 25.23 7.69 11.60
N VAL A 94 26.18 6.93 11.08
CA VAL A 94 27.52 6.85 11.66
C VAL A 94 28.22 8.20 11.54
N GLU A 95 28.13 8.86 10.40
CA GLU A 95 28.70 10.18 10.18
C GLU A 95 28.07 11.22 11.11
N ASP A 96 26.75 11.17 11.30
CA ASP A 96 26.03 12.06 12.21
C ASP A 96 26.51 11.90 13.65
N ILE A 97 26.69 10.65 14.08
CA ILE A 97 27.19 10.36 15.42
C ILE A 97 28.60 10.90 15.60
N ASN A 98 29.46 10.73 14.61
CA ASN A 98 30.82 11.26 14.64
C ASN A 98 30.82 12.78 14.67
N ALA A 99 29.95 13.42 13.90
CA ALA A 99 29.83 14.87 13.90
C ALA A 99 29.36 15.40 15.26
N LEU A 100 28.44 14.69 15.90
CA LEU A 100 27.96 15.08 17.23
C LEU A 100 29.01 14.89 18.32
N LYS A 101 29.90 13.94 18.16
CA LYS A 101 30.95 13.66 19.12
C LYS A 101 32.20 14.53 18.91
N GLY A 102 32.35 14.96 17.70
CA GLY A 102 33.54 15.66 17.29
C GLY A 102 33.45 17.13 17.20
#